data_99f90e51856b57ca92334ddabab68501
#
_entry.id   99f90e51856b57ca92334ddabab68501
#
_cell.length_a   1.000
_cell.length_b   1.000
_cell.length_c   1.000
_cell.angle_alpha   90.00
_cell.angle_beta   90.00
_cell.angle_gamma   90.00
#
_symmetry.space_group_name_H-M   'P 1'
#
loop_
_entity.id
_entity.type
_entity.pdbx_description
1 polymer ?
#
loop_
_entity_poly.entity_id
_entity_poly.type
_entity_poly.pdbx_seq_one_letter_code
_entity_poly.pdbx_strand_id
1 'polypeptide(L)'
;MNNLDFLLSLETQGIKLGLQRTTSLLLKCNNPEKDLKSIQIIGTNGKGTTAASISSILQEAGYKIGLYTSPHLVSFNERIKINNKCIPNNYVQKFIERYKQDIINNSSTFFETMTALALDYFKYNNVD
;
A
#
# COMPACT_ATOMS: atom_id res chain seq x y z
N MET A 1 -6.84 14.81 -16.14
CA MET A 1 -6.62 13.50 -15.49
C MET A 1 -6.85 13.65 -13.99
N ASN A 2 -7.80 12.92 -13.41
CA ASN A 2 -8.03 12.96 -11.97
C ASN A 2 -6.95 12.15 -11.22
N ASN A 3 -6.95 12.23 -9.90
CA ASN A 3 -5.91 11.58 -9.09
C ASN A 3 -5.92 10.06 -9.18
N LEU A 4 -7.09 9.44 -9.31
CA LEU A 4 -7.18 7.99 -9.50
C LEU A 4 -6.64 7.56 -10.86
N ASP A 5 -6.99 8.31 -11.92
CA ASP A 5 -6.46 8.05 -13.26
C ASP A 5 -4.95 8.22 -13.30
N PHE A 6 -4.42 9.23 -12.60
CA PHE A 6 -2.98 9.40 -12.45
C PHE A 6 -2.32 8.17 -11.83
N LEU A 7 -2.86 7.69 -10.71
CA LEU A 7 -2.32 6.51 -10.04
C LEU A 7 -2.30 5.29 -10.99
N LEU A 8 -3.41 5.05 -11.68
CA LEU A 8 -3.51 3.93 -12.62
C LEU A 8 -2.57 4.09 -13.81
N SER A 9 -2.31 5.32 -14.26
CA SER A 9 -1.37 5.57 -15.36
C SER A 9 0.06 5.12 -15.05
N LEU A 10 0.42 5.02 -13.77
CA LEU A 10 1.75 4.56 -13.35
C LEU A 10 1.98 3.08 -13.67
N GLU A 11 0.92 2.28 -13.87
CA GLU A 11 1.05 0.87 -14.25
C GLU A 11 1.83 0.70 -15.56
N THR A 12 1.74 1.67 -16.47
CA THR A 12 2.45 1.62 -17.75
C THR A 12 3.96 1.69 -17.63
N GLN A 13 4.47 2.15 -16.49
CA GLN A 13 5.91 2.26 -16.26
C GLN A 13 6.56 0.91 -15.93
N GLY A 14 5.76 -0.12 -15.64
CA GLY A 14 6.25 -1.44 -15.31
C GLY A 14 6.96 -1.52 -13.97
N ILE A 15 7.84 -2.53 -13.84
CA ILE A 15 8.62 -2.80 -12.62
C ILE A 15 10.02 -2.24 -12.80
N LYS A 16 10.51 -1.53 -11.78
CA LYS A 16 11.89 -1.04 -11.71
C LYS A 16 12.57 -1.66 -10.49
N LEU A 17 13.82 -2.07 -10.65
CA LEU A 17 14.59 -2.69 -9.58
C LEU A 17 15.15 -1.64 -8.60
N GLY A 18 15.41 -2.09 -7.37
CA GLY A 18 16.03 -1.28 -6.32
C GLY A 18 15.02 -0.69 -5.34
N LEU A 19 15.52 -0.24 -4.20
CA LEU A 19 14.72 0.32 -3.12
C LEU A 19 14.83 1.84 -2.98
N GLN A 20 15.67 2.48 -3.80
CA GLN A 20 15.98 3.90 -3.66
C GLN A 20 14.74 4.78 -3.84
N ARG A 21 13.90 4.46 -4.85
CA ARG A 21 12.68 5.25 -5.13
C ARG A 21 11.65 5.07 -4.03
N THR A 22 11.46 3.83 -3.56
CA THR A 22 10.55 3.56 -2.43
C THR A 22 11.01 4.27 -1.17
N THR A 23 12.30 4.18 -0.84
CA THR A 23 12.88 4.85 0.32
C THR A 23 12.70 6.37 0.24
N SER A 24 12.96 6.98 -0.92
CA SER A 24 12.79 8.41 -1.13
C SER A 24 11.34 8.85 -0.97
N LEU A 25 10.40 8.08 -1.51
CA LEU A 25 8.97 8.39 -1.38
C LEU A 25 8.51 8.25 0.07
N LEU A 26 8.93 7.20 0.77
CA LEU A 26 8.58 6.99 2.18
C LEU A 26 9.13 8.11 3.07
N LEU A 27 10.32 8.63 2.75
CA LEU A 27 10.87 9.79 3.46
C LEU A 27 9.94 11.01 3.35
N LYS A 28 9.37 11.25 2.17
CA LYS A 28 8.39 12.32 1.96
C LYS A 28 7.10 12.10 2.75
N CYS A 29 6.74 10.84 3.00
CA CYS A 29 5.58 10.45 3.80
C CYS A 29 5.89 10.38 5.32
N ASN A 30 7.03 10.89 5.77
CA ASN A 30 7.50 10.84 7.16
C ASN A 30 7.78 9.43 7.67
N ASN A 31 8.29 8.55 6.81
CA ASN A 31 8.72 7.19 7.15
C ASN A 31 7.66 6.41 7.96
N PRO A 32 6.46 6.21 7.42
CA PRO A 32 5.39 5.51 8.15
C PRO A 32 5.76 4.07 8.53
N GLU A 33 6.64 3.44 7.77
CA GLU A 33 7.10 2.06 7.99
C GLU A 33 7.82 1.88 9.33
N LYS A 34 8.41 2.93 9.87
CA LYS A 34 9.21 2.84 11.11
C LYS A 34 8.38 2.58 12.35
N ASP A 35 7.10 2.94 12.32
CA ASP A 35 6.20 2.79 13.45
C ASP A 35 5.28 1.58 13.32
N LEU A 36 5.45 0.78 12.26
CA LEU A 36 4.60 -0.37 11.97
C LEU A 36 5.31 -1.67 12.29
N LYS A 37 4.60 -2.58 12.96
CA LYS A 37 5.02 -3.98 13.10
C LYS A 37 4.48 -4.73 11.90
N SER A 38 5.29 -5.56 11.27
CA SER A 38 4.88 -6.24 10.05
C SER A 38 5.30 -7.70 10.01
N ILE A 39 4.47 -8.49 9.32
CA ILE A 39 4.76 -9.88 8.96
C ILE A 39 4.79 -9.92 7.44
N GLN A 40 5.90 -10.35 6.87
CA GLN A 40 6.03 -10.50 5.42
C GLN A 40 5.86 -11.96 5.03
N ILE A 41 4.98 -12.20 4.07
CA ILE A 41 4.72 -13.54 3.53
C ILE A 41 5.45 -13.67 2.20
N ILE A 42 6.33 -14.65 2.12
CA ILE A 42 7.15 -14.91 0.93
C ILE A 42 6.83 -16.32 0.42
N GLY A 43 6.82 -16.49 -0.90
CA GLY A 43 6.61 -17.79 -1.52
C GLY A 43 6.07 -17.67 -2.93
N THR A 44 6.01 -18.81 -3.63
CA THR A 44 5.48 -18.86 -5.01
C THR A 44 3.98 -19.11 -5.04
N ASN A 45 3.45 -19.90 -4.09
CA ASN A 45 2.03 -20.26 -4.03
C ASN A 45 1.49 -20.05 -2.62
N GLY A 46 0.19 -19.74 -2.51
CA GLY A 46 -0.51 -19.67 -1.24
C GLY A 46 -0.21 -18.44 -0.39
N LYS A 47 0.53 -17.46 -0.90
CA LYS A 47 0.84 -16.23 -0.14
C LYS A 47 -0.41 -15.49 0.29
N GLY A 48 -1.34 -15.26 -0.64
CA GLY A 48 -2.58 -14.56 -0.37
C GLY A 48 -3.45 -15.28 0.65
N THR A 49 -3.58 -16.59 0.53
CA THR A 49 -4.35 -17.42 1.46
C THR A 49 -3.74 -17.38 2.86
N THR A 50 -2.42 -17.51 2.96
CA THR A 50 -1.70 -17.45 4.24
C THR A 50 -1.87 -16.09 4.90
N ALA A 51 -1.67 -15.01 4.14
CA ALA A 51 -1.82 -13.64 4.65
C ALA A 51 -3.25 -13.37 5.13
N ALA A 52 -4.26 -13.80 4.37
CA ALA A 52 -5.66 -13.66 4.74
C ALA A 52 -5.99 -14.44 6.01
N SER A 53 -5.45 -15.65 6.16
CA SER A 53 -5.65 -16.49 7.35
C SER A 53 -5.03 -15.84 8.59
N ILE A 54 -3.78 -15.37 8.51
CA ILE A 54 -3.11 -14.69 9.62
C ILE A 54 -3.88 -13.42 9.99
N SER A 55 -4.28 -12.63 9.01
CA SER A 55 -5.08 -11.41 9.22
C SER A 55 -6.38 -11.72 9.97
N SER A 56 -7.09 -12.75 9.54
CA SER A 56 -8.34 -13.17 10.17
C SER A 56 -8.16 -13.60 11.62
N ILE A 57 -7.13 -14.41 11.90
CA ILE A 57 -6.81 -14.88 13.26
C ILE A 57 -6.49 -13.68 14.16
N LEU A 58 -5.68 -12.76 13.70
CA LEU A 58 -5.29 -11.58 14.49
C LEU A 58 -6.48 -10.66 14.75
N GLN A 59 -7.38 -10.50 13.76
CA GLN A 59 -8.61 -9.74 13.94
C GLN A 59 -9.50 -10.35 15.01
N GLU A 60 -9.67 -11.68 14.99
CA GLU A 60 -10.43 -12.39 16.02
C GLU A 60 -9.80 -12.23 17.41
N ALA A 61 -8.48 -12.09 17.48
CA ALA A 61 -7.77 -11.81 18.72
C ALA A 61 -7.91 -10.36 19.20
N GLY A 62 -8.59 -9.50 18.45
CA GLY A 62 -8.87 -8.11 18.83
C GLY A 62 -7.90 -7.07 18.28
N TYR A 63 -6.98 -7.47 17.40
CA TYR A 63 -6.04 -6.54 16.78
C TYR A 63 -6.65 -5.84 15.57
N LYS A 64 -6.20 -4.62 15.33
CA LYS A 64 -6.52 -3.87 14.10
C LYS A 64 -5.44 -4.15 13.08
N ILE A 65 -5.80 -4.87 12.02
CA ILE A 65 -4.84 -5.44 11.07
C ILE A 65 -4.92 -4.76 9.71
N GLY A 66 -3.78 -4.21 9.28
CA GLY A 66 -3.57 -3.81 7.90
C GLY A 66 -3.08 -5.00 7.07
N LEU A 67 -3.64 -5.16 5.89
CA LEU A 67 -3.27 -6.23 4.95
C LEU A 67 -2.93 -5.59 3.59
N TYR A 68 -1.70 -5.79 3.14
CA TYR A 68 -1.25 -5.35 1.82
C TYR A 68 -0.92 -6.56 0.96
N THR A 69 -1.61 -6.70 -0.17
CA THR A 69 -1.45 -7.84 -1.08
C THR A 69 -1.34 -7.36 -2.53
N SER A 70 -0.81 -8.22 -3.39
CA SER A 70 -0.76 -8.00 -4.84
C SER A 70 -0.78 -9.35 -5.56
N PRO A 71 -1.29 -9.40 -6.80
CA PRO A 71 -2.03 -8.35 -7.50
C PRO A 71 -3.48 -8.23 -7.04
N HIS A 72 -4.23 -7.26 -7.59
CA HIS A 72 -5.68 -7.18 -7.42
C HIS A 72 -6.41 -7.91 -8.57
N LEU A 73 -7.67 -8.25 -8.34
CA LEU A 73 -8.51 -8.90 -9.36
C LEU A 73 -9.33 -7.89 -10.16
N VAL A 74 -10.01 -6.98 -9.49
CA VAL A 74 -10.90 -5.98 -10.09
C VAL A 74 -10.46 -4.57 -9.83
N SER A 75 -10.21 -4.23 -8.56
CA SER A 75 -9.88 -2.86 -8.14
C SER A 75 -8.59 -2.82 -7.33
N PHE A 76 -7.76 -1.81 -7.56
CA PHE A 76 -6.52 -1.63 -6.79
C PHE A 76 -6.79 -1.46 -5.28
N ASN A 77 -7.99 -1.02 -4.89
CA ASN A 77 -8.37 -0.89 -3.48
C ASN A 77 -8.29 -2.24 -2.74
N GLU A 78 -8.44 -3.35 -3.46
CA GLU A 78 -8.32 -4.71 -2.88
C GLU A 78 -6.95 -4.98 -2.29
N ARG A 79 -5.92 -4.27 -2.76
CA ARG A 79 -4.55 -4.46 -2.29
C ARG A 79 -4.31 -3.95 -0.88
N ILE A 80 -5.15 -3.02 -0.40
CA ILE A 80 -4.96 -2.34 0.89
C ILE A 80 -6.24 -2.45 1.69
N LYS A 81 -6.20 -3.22 2.78
CA LYS A 81 -7.35 -3.42 3.66
C LYS A 81 -6.98 -3.20 5.11
N ILE A 82 -7.93 -2.70 5.89
CA ILE A 82 -7.87 -2.70 7.35
C ILE A 82 -9.09 -3.45 7.85
N ASN A 83 -8.88 -4.52 8.61
CA ASN A 83 -9.94 -5.39 9.12
C ASN A 83 -10.95 -5.77 8.03
N ASN A 84 -10.42 -6.26 6.89
CA ASN A 84 -11.17 -6.68 5.70
C ASN A 84 -11.88 -5.57 4.93
N LYS A 85 -11.71 -4.31 5.29
CA LYS A 85 -12.30 -3.20 4.54
C LYS A 85 -11.25 -2.56 3.65
N CYS A 86 -11.55 -2.45 2.37
CA CYS A 86 -10.66 -1.82 1.39
C CYS A 86 -10.45 -0.34 1.69
N ILE A 87 -9.26 0.16 1.35
CA ILE A 87 -8.97 1.59 1.43
C ILE A 87 -10.01 2.38 0.62
N PRO A 88 -10.59 3.44 1.19
CA PRO A 88 -11.57 4.24 0.45
C PRO A 88 -10.90 5.15 -0.58
N ASN A 89 -11.60 5.39 -1.69
CA ASN A 89 -11.07 6.23 -2.77
C ASN A 89 -10.74 7.65 -2.31
N ASN A 90 -11.50 8.19 -1.36
CA ASN A 90 -11.23 9.54 -0.86
C ASN A 90 -9.86 9.64 -0.17
N TYR A 91 -9.42 8.61 0.52
CA TYR A 91 -8.08 8.59 1.11
C TYR A 91 -7.01 8.53 0.01
N VAL A 92 -7.21 7.66 -0.97
CA VAL A 92 -6.30 7.54 -2.13
C VAL A 92 -6.16 8.88 -2.84
N GLN A 93 -7.29 9.56 -3.10
CA GLN A 93 -7.29 10.86 -3.76
C GLN A 93 -6.49 11.91 -2.97
N LYS A 94 -6.69 11.98 -1.66
CA LYS A 94 -5.96 12.91 -0.80
C LYS A 94 -4.47 12.61 -0.76
N PHE A 95 -4.11 11.33 -0.72
CA PHE A 95 -2.71 10.92 -0.75
C PHE A 95 -2.04 11.35 -2.07
N ILE A 96 -2.68 11.06 -3.20
CA ILE A 96 -2.15 11.45 -4.51
C ILE A 96 -2.09 12.99 -4.63
N GLU A 97 -3.12 13.71 -4.22
CA GLU A 97 -3.12 15.17 -4.22
C GLU A 97 -1.91 15.73 -3.47
N ARG A 98 -1.61 15.14 -2.33
CA ARG A 98 -0.50 15.58 -1.46
C ARG A 98 0.88 15.25 -2.04
N TYR A 99 1.04 14.04 -2.61
CA TYR A 99 2.36 13.51 -2.98
C TYR A 99 2.59 13.39 -4.49
N LYS A 100 1.65 13.82 -5.32
CA LYS A 100 1.75 13.67 -6.78
C LYS A 100 3.06 14.20 -7.34
N GLN A 101 3.48 15.38 -6.90
CA GLN A 101 4.72 15.97 -7.40
C GLN A 101 5.95 15.17 -6.95
N ASP A 102 5.94 14.66 -5.72
CA ASP A 102 7.01 13.81 -5.21
C ASP A 102 7.08 12.49 -6.00
N ILE A 103 5.93 11.90 -6.32
CA ILE A 103 5.83 10.68 -7.12
C ILE A 103 6.44 10.90 -8.52
N ILE A 104 6.07 12.01 -9.16
CA ILE A 104 6.59 12.37 -10.49
C ILE A 104 8.09 12.61 -10.43
N ASN A 105 8.55 13.45 -9.50
CA ASN A 105 9.97 13.83 -9.37
C ASN A 105 10.85 12.61 -9.05
N ASN A 106 10.32 11.66 -8.31
CA ASN A 106 11.02 10.43 -7.92
C ASN A 106 10.91 9.33 -8.98
N SER A 107 10.11 9.53 -10.01
CA SER A 107 9.79 8.51 -11.03
C SER A 107 9.28 7.20 -10.40
N SER A 108 8.47 7.31 -9.36
CA SER A 108 7.94 6.15 -8.64
C SER A 108 6.99 5.34 -9.51
N THR A 109 7.13 4.02 -9.44
CA THR A 109 6.24 3.09 -10.15
C THR A 109 4.89 2.98 -9.43
N PHE A 110 3.92 2.34 -10.08
CA PHE A 110 2.64 2.02 -9.46
C PHE A 110 2.83 1.21 -8.17
N PHE A 111 3.63 0.16 -8.21
CA PHE A 111 3.87 -0.70 -7.04
C PHE A 111 4.54 0.08 -5.89
N GLU A 112 5.55 0.88 -6.20
CA GLU A 112 6.24 1.70 -5.20
C GLU A 112 5.28 2.71 -4.56
N THR A 113 4.43 3.34 -5.37
CA THR A 113 3.42 4.29 -4.89
C THR A 113 2.36 3.59 -4.03
N MET A 114 1.89 2.41 -4.45
CA MET A 114 0.92 1.61 -3.69
C MET A 114 1.50 1.18 -2.35
N THR A 115 2.78 0.82 -2.30
CA THR A 115 3.46 0.46 -1.06
C THR A 115 3.49 1.63 -0.08
N ALA A 116 3.88 2.82 -0.56
CA ALA A 116 3.89 4.02 0.28
C ALA A 116 2.48 4.39 0.76
N LEU A 117 1.49 4.30 -0.11
CA LEU A 117 0.09 4.55 0.22
C LEU A 117 -0.41 3.59 1.30
N ALA A 118 -0.10 2.30 1.18
CA ALA A 118 -0.51 1.29 2.16
C ALA A 118 0.08 1.61 3.55
N LEU A 119 1.38 1.87 3.61
CA LEU A 119 2.07 2.16 4.87
C LEU A 119 1.57 3.45 5.50
N ASP A 120 1.35 4.49 4.69
CA ASP A 120 0.79 5.76 5.14
C ASP A 120 -0.62 5.58 5.73
N TYR A 121 -1.47 4.82 5.03
CA TYR A 121 -2.83 4.53 5.47
C TYR A 121 -2.85 3.72 6.77
N PHE A 122 -1.99 2.72 6.89
CA PHE A 122 -1.91 1.89 8.10
C PHE A 122 -1.45 2.70 9.30
N LYS A 123 -0.44 3.54 9.12
CA LYS A 123 0.01 4.43 10.21
C LYS A 123 -1.07 5.42 10.62
N TYR A 124 -1.72 6.06 9.66
CA TYR A 124 -2.79 7.01 9.92
C TYR A 124 -3.92 6.41 10.74
N ASN A 125 -4.24 5.14 10.50
CA ASN A 125 -5.32 4.42 11.17
C ASN A 125 -4.86 3.68 12.43
N ASN A 126 -3.61 3.82 12.86
CA ASN A 126 -3.07 3.18 14.06
C ASN A 126 -3.28 1.67 14.08
N VAL A 127 -2.96 0.98 13.00
CA VAL A 127 -3.01 -0.49 12.96
C VAL A 127 -1.97 -1.07 13.93
N ASP A 128 -2.26 -2.26 14.49
CA ASP A 128 -1.36 -2.96 15.40
C ASP A 128 -0.23 -3.69 14.70
#